data_36fbafb1f0f80a7fcc108c26e43cc696
#
_entry.id   36fbafb1f0f80a7fcc108c26e43cc696
#
_cell.length_a   1.000
_cell.length_b   1.000
_cell.length_c   1.000
_cell.angle_alpha   90.00
_cell.angle_beta   90.00
_cell.angle_gamma   90.00
#
_symmetry.space_group_name_H-M   'P 1'
#
loop_
_entity.id
_entity.type
_entity.pdbx_description
1 polymer ?
#
loop_
_entity_poly.entity_id
_entity_poly.type
_entity_poly.pdbx_seq_one_letter_code
_entity_poly.pdbx_strand_id
1 'polypeptide(L)'
;VATNEEYAFVGAPNHDSNKGKVYIFKKNHLGNDNWGLLKKIQPTDIASNDYFGTAVAVNNHNAFISSPGTTDTSGAVYYFSERLDVWGVDVGGEWKENHKMGASDGENNNKFGISLSISSTIAVVGSSLQDISGNVDSGAAYIFYDTGEGYWEETEKIKAADI
;
A
#
# COMPACT_ATOMS: atom_id res chain seq x y z
N VAL A 1 6.51 -7.41 -3.94
CA VAL A 1 6.16 -7.24 -5.37
C VAL A 1 4.70 -7.57 -5.58
N ALA A 2 4.07 -6.90 -6.55
CA ALA A 2 2.71 -7.16 -7.00
C ALA A 2 2.62 -6.94 -8.52
N THR A 3 1.68 -7.59 -9.17
CA THR A 3 1.47 -7.44 -10.61
C THR A 3 0.00 -7.60 -10.98
N ASN A 4 -0.39 -6.91 -12.04
CA ASN A 4 -1.59 -7.18 -12.83
C ASN A 4 -1.19 -7.48 -14.28
N GLU A 5 -2.12 -7.44 -15.22
CA GLU A 5 -1.85 -7.77 -16.62
C GLU A 5 -0.90 -6.79 -17.31
N GLU A 6 -0.84 -5.52 -16.85
CA GLU A 6 -0.10 -4.44 -17.50
C GLU A 6 1.10 -3.94 -16.68
N TYR A 7 1.03 -4.03 -15.36
CA TYR A 7 2.01 -3.43 -14.45
C TYR A 7 2.63 -4.44 -13.50
N ALA A 8 3.91 -4.22 -13.18
CA ALA A 8 4.62 -4.87 -12.09
C ALA A 8 5.18 -3.80 -11.14
N PHE A 9 4.86 -3.93 -9.87
CA PHE A 9 5.31 -3.06 -8.80
C PHE A 9 6.36 -3.77 -7.96
N VAL A 10 7.52 -3.14 -7.81
CA VAL A 10 8.64 -3.69 -7.05
C VAL A 10 9.01 -2.72 -5.94
N GLY A 11 8.74 -3.12 -4.70
CA GLY A 11 9.13 -2.36 -3.52
C GLY A 11 10.61 -2.55 -3.19
N ALA A 12 11.25 -1.46 -2.79
CA ALA A 12 12.62 -1.39 -2.30
C ALA A 12 12.64 -0.64 -0.96
N PRO A 13 12.18 -1.26 0.14
CA PRO A 13 11.95 -0.57 1.42
C PRO A 13 13.23 -0.02 2.05
N ASN A 14 14.39 -0.62 1.76
CA ASN A 14 15.67 -0.17 2.32
C ASN A 14 16.37 0.93 1.50
N HIS A 15 15.75 1.42 0.43
CA HIS A 15 16.33 2.48 -0.39
C HIS A 15 16.42 3.79 0.40
N ASP A 16 17.53 4.54 0.26
CA ASP A 16 17.75 5.88 0.82
C ASP A 16 17.47 5.95 2.34
N SER A 17 18.35 5.37 3.13
CA SER A 17 18.24 5.34 4.61
C SER A 17 16.89 4.75 5.09
N ASN A 18 16.45 3.70 4.43
CA ASN A 18 15.18 3.00 4.71
C ASN A 18 13.92 3.88 4.52
N LYS A 19 13.98 4.97 3.80
CA LYS A 19 12.76 5.68 3.36
C LYS A 19 11.90 4.77 2.51
N GLY A 20 12.57 4.04 1.63
CA GLY A 20 11.93 3.14 0.68
C GLY A 20 11.49 3.82 -0.60
N LYS A 21 11.25 3.01 -1.61
CA LYS A 21 10.79 3.43 -2.94
C LYS A 21 10.07 2.28 -3.64
N VAL A 22 9.16 2.60 -4.55
CA VAL A 22 8.53 1.59 -5.42
C VAL A 22 8.82 1.92 -6.87
N TYR A 23 9.20 0.89 -7.62
CA TYR A 23 9.46 0.93 -9.06
C TYR A 23 8.25 0.32 -9.77
N ILE A 24 7.71 1.05 -10.74
CA ILE A 24 6.60 0.60 -11.58
C ILE A 24 7.15 0.28 -12.96
N PHE A 25 6.97 -0.96 -13.37
CA PHE A 25 7.26 -1.42 -14.72
C PHE A 25 5.97 -1.62 -15.49
N LYS A 26 5.96 -1.27 -16.76
CA LYS A 26 4.83 -1.48 -17.66
C LYS A 26 5.20 -2.47 -18.76
N LYS A 27 4.30 -3.39 -19.04
CA LYS A 27 4.40 -4.32 -20.18
C LYS A 27 4.36 -3.54 -21.49
N ASN A 28 5.14 -3.97 -22.46
CA ASN A 28 5.27 -3.34 -23.79
C ASN A 28 5.74 -1.87 -23.80
N HIS A 29 6.26 -1.35 -22.69
CA HIS A 29 6.70 0.05 -22.58
C HIS A 29 7.93 0.36 -23.45
N LEU A 30 8.83 -0.61 -23.62
CA LEU A 30 10.06 -0.49 -24.43
C LEU A 30 10.11 -1.48 -25.61
N GLY A 31 8.96 -1.83 -26.17
CA GLY A 31 8.79 -2.79 -27.25
C GLY A 31 7.93 -3.98 -26.87
N ASN A 32 7.48 -4.74 -27.87
CA ASN A 32 6.60 -5.89 -27.65
C ASN A 32 7.25 -6.93 -26.75
N ASP A 33 6.47 -7.45 -25.81
CA ASP A 33 6.84 -8.46 -24.81
C ASP A 33 7.97 -8.06 -23.84
N ASN A 34 8.33 -6.78 -23.79
CA ASN A 34 9.32 -6.23 -22.85
C ASN A 34 8.66 -5.46 -21.70
N TRP A 35 9.18 -5.70 -20.51
CA TRP A 35 8.85 -4.92 -19.31
C TRP A 35 9.83 -3.75 -19.18
N GLY A 36 9.35 -2.52 -19.34
CA GLY A 36 10.15 -1.31 -19.19
C GLY A 36 9.85 -0.57 -17.89
N LEU A 37 10.87 0.01 -17.27
CA LEU A 37 10.68 0.89 -16.11
C LEU A 37 9.90 2.14 -16.57
N LEU A 38 8.69 2.27 -16.04
CA LEU A 38 7.81 3.41 -16.32
C LEU A 38 8.08 4.57 -15.37
N LYS A 39 8.05 4.30 -14.06
CA LYS A 39 8.09 5.32 -13.01
C LYS A 39 8.67 4.79 -11.71
N LYS A 40 9.20 5.72 -10.91
CA LYS A 40 9.55 5.50 -9.51
C LYS A 40 8.63 6.37 -8.67
N ILE A 41 8.02 5.81 -7.64
CA ILE A 41 7.13 6.55 -6.75
C ILE A 41 7.62 6.48 -5.31
N GLN A 42 7.38 7.58 -4.61
CA GLN A 42 7.67 7.75 -3.19
C GLN A 42 6.81 8.91 -2.69
N PRO A 43 6.08 8.78 -1.58
CA PRO A 43 5.34 9.87 -0.96
C PRO A 43 6.26 11.02 -0.53
N THR A 44 5.72 12.22 -0.46
CA THR A 44 6.51 13.41 -0.06
C THR A 44 6.76 13.52 1.43
N ASP A 45 5.93 12.85 2.23
CA ASP A 45 5.98 12.83 3.71
C ASP A 45 6.79 11.66 4.29
N ILE A 46 7.46 10.86 3.44
CA ILE A 46 8.29 9.73 3.86
C ILE A 46 9.58 10.19 4.52
N ALA A 47 9.87 9.65 5.70
CA ALA A 47 11.08 9.86 6.47
C ALA A 47 11.99 8.62 6.51
N SER A 48 13.19 8.76 7.07
CA SER A 48 14.12 7.65 7.28
C SER A 48 13.50 6.61 8.22
N ASN A 49 13.66 5.32 7.88
CA ASN A 49 13.12 4.16 8.58
C ASN A 49 11.61 3.96 8.46
N ASP A 50 10.96 4.62 7.51
CA ASP A 50 9.53 4.40 7.22
C ASP A 50 9.28 3.13 6.40
N TYR A 51 10.29 2.66 5.66
CA TYR A 51 10.25 1.42 4.87
C TYR A 51 9.13 1.38 3.82
N PHE A 52 8.86 2.49 3.13
CA PHE A 52 7.88 2.52 2.05
C PHE A 52 8.18 1.47 0.97
N GLY A 53 7.16 0.70 0.58
CA GLY A 53 7.31 -0.41 -0.36
C GLY A 53 7.58 -1.77 0.31
N THR A 54 7.38 -1.90 1.62
CA THR A 54 7.50 -3.18 2.35
C THR A 54 6.49 -4.20 1.80
N ALA A 55 5.23 -3.85 1.73
CA ALA A 55 4.21 -4.62 1.03
C ALA A 55 3.59 -3.78 -0.09
N VAL A 56 3.23 -4.44 -1.17
CA VAL A 56 2.57 -3.84 -2.33
C VAL A 56 1.45 -4.75 -2.79
N ALA A 57 0.28 -4.20 -3.03
CA ALA A 57 -0.84 -4.88 -3.65
C ALA A 57 -1.40 -4.02 -4.78
N VAL A 58 -1.78 -4.63 -5.90
CA VAL A 58 -2.32 -3.93 -7.07
C VAL A 58 -3.56 -4.64 -7.58
N ASN A 59 -4.56 -3.87 -7.95
CA ASN A 59 -5.78 -4.35 -8.58
C ASN A 59 -6.23 -3.33 -9.63
N ASN A 60 -6.27 -3.76 -10.90
CA ASN A 60 -6.58 -2.89 -12.05
C ASN A 60 -5.73 -1.60 -12.01
N HIS A 61 -6.38 -0.47 -11.78
CA HIS A 61 -5.79 0.88 -11.74
C HIS A 61 -5.51 1.39 -10.33
N ASN A 62 -5.55 0.51 -9.33
CA ASN A 62 -5.34 0.83 -7.92
C ASN A 62 -4.13 0.10 -7.35
N ALA A 63 -3.27 0.81 -6.63
CA ALA A 63 -2.12 0.24 -5.95
C ALA A 63 -2.09 0.69 -4.47
N PHE A 64 -1.84 -0.26 -3.58
CA PHE A 64 -1.64 -0.03 -2.17
C PHE A 64 -0.19 -0.34 -1.83
N ILE A 65 0.46 0.58 -1.15
CA ILE A 65 1.87 0.48 -0.83
C ILE A 65 2.05 0.82 0.64
N SER A 66 2.62 -0.09 1.39
CA SER A 66 2.79 0.07 2.82
C SER A 66 4.11 0.73 3.22
N SER A 67 4.07 1.31 4.40
CA SER A 67 5.17 1.97 5.09
C SER A 67 5.05 1.68 6.60
N PRO A 68 5.40 0.46 7.06
CA PRO A 68 5.13 0.02 8.43
C PRO A 68 6.06 0.62 9.48
N GLY A 69 7.00 1.47 9.08
CA GLY A 69 7.94 2.16 9.95
C GLY A 69 7.60 3.60 10.25
N THR A 70 6.50 4.16 9.71
CA THR A 70 6.15 5.57 9.93
C THR A 70 6.03 5.87 11.43
N THR A 71 6.78 6.88 11.88
CA THR A 71 6.99 7.17 13.30
C THR A 71 5.82 7.88 13.96
N ASP A 72 5.01 8.57 13.18
CA ASP A 72 3.86 9.35 13.68
C ASP A 72 2.58 8.50 13.80
N THR A 73 2.65 7.27 13.36
CA THR A 73 1.52 6.33 13.36
C THR A 73 2.04 4.91 13.58
N SER A 74 1.14 3.98 13.82
CA SER A 74 1.45 2.54 13.95
C SER A 74 2.01 1.89 12.69
N GLY A 75 2.23 2.64 11.64
CA GLY A 75 2.49 2.30 10.25
C GLY A 75 1.47 2.97 9.34
N ALA A 76 1.67 2.93 8.05
CA ALA A 76 0.76 3.53 7.07
C ALA A 76 0.63 2.68 5.79
N VAL A 77 -0.46 2.88 5.08
CA VAL A 77 -0.67 2.38 3.72
C VAL A 77 -1.06 3.56 2.83
N TYR A 78 -0.36 3.72 1.74
CA TYR A 78 -0.62 4.75 0.74
C TYR A 78 -1.39 4.16 -0.42
N TYR A 79 -2.49 4.79 -0.77
CA TYR A 79 -3.30 4.47 -1.93
C TYR A 79 -2.91 5.33 -3.12
N PHE A 80 -2.56 4.68 -4.20
CA PHE A 80 -2.29 5.29 -5.50
C PHE A 80 -3.30 4.79 -6.52
N SER A 81 -3.77 5.68 -7.40
CA SER A 81 -4.50 5.28 -8.59
C SER A 81 -3.79 5.72 -9.86
N GLU A 82 -3.96 4.92 -10.90
CA GLU A 82 -3.57 5.31 -12.25
C GLU A 82 -4.50 6.39 -12.77
N ARG A 83 -3.93 7.41 -13.40
CA ARG A 83 -4.71 8.46 -14.04
C ARG A 83 -5.23 7.97 -15.39
N LEU A 84 -6.54 7.97 -15.53
CA LEU A 84 -7.24 7.67 -16.76
C LEU A 84 -7.89 8.93 -17.32
N ASP A 85 -8.12 8.97 -18.64
CA ASP A 85 -8.93 10.00 -19.27
C ASP A 85 -10.44 9.76 -19.04
N VAL A 86 -11.27 10.62 -19.61
CA VAL A 86 -12.74 10.52 -19.50
C VAL A 86 -13.34 9.27 -20.15
N TRP A 87 -12.54 8.56 -20.94
CA TRP A 87 -12.92 7.32 -21.59
C TRP A 87 -12.39 6.08 -20.88
N GLY A 88 -11.67 6.26 -19.74
CA GLY A 88 -11.06 5.18 -19.01
C GLY A 88 -9.75 4.65 -19.63
N VAL A 89 -9.10 5.44 -20.50
CA VAL A 89 -7.83 5.10 -21.13
C VAL A 89 -6.67 5.69 -20.33
N ASP A 90 -5.61 4.89 -20.15
CA ASP A 90 -4.35 5.35 -19.55
C ASP A 90 -3.76 6.54 -20.31
N VAL A 91 -3.52 7.65 -19.62
CA VAL A 91 -2.95 8.89 -20.18
C VAL A 91 -1.45 9.00 -19.92
N GLY A 92 -0.73 7.91 -20.02
CA GLY A 92 0.73 7.90 -19.95
C GLY A 92 1.31 7.23 -18.71
N GLY A 93 0.53 6.39 -18.02
CA GLY A 93 0.99 5.64 -16.85
C GLY A 93 1.27 6.53 -15.64
N GLU A 94 0.50 7.60 -15.48
CA GLU A 94 0.60 8.45 -14.30
C GLU A 94 -0.09 7.81 -13.10
N TRP A 95 0.68 7.48 -12.09
CA TRP A 95 0.20 7.02 -10.79
C TRP A 95 0.23 8.18 -9.81
N LYS A 96 -0.93 8.50 -9.25
CA LYS A 96 -1.12 9.60 -8.29
C LYS A 96 -1.44 9.06 -6.92
N GLU A 97 -0.78 9.59 -5.90
CA GLU A 97 -1.16 9.40 -4.52
C GLU A 97 -2.49 10.11 -4.24
N ASN A 98 -3.45 9.39 -3.69
CA ASN A 98 -4.78 9.93 -3.36
C ASN A 98 -5.01 10.00 -1.86
N HIS A 99 -4.60 8.96 -1.11
CA HIS A 99 -4.93 8.84 0.30
C HIS A 99 -3.85 8.07 1.07
N LYS A 100 -3.65 8.47 2.32
CA LYS A 100 -2.84 7.76 3.32
C LYS A 100 -3.78 7.19 4.38
N MET A 101 -3.69 5.89 4.62
CA MET A 101 -4.50 5.13 5.58
C MET A 101 -3.64 4.70 6.76
N GLY A 102 -4.25 4.71 7.95
CA GLY A 102 -3.69 4.15 9.18
C GLY A 102 -4.75 3.33 9.90
N ALA A 103 -4.36 2.59 10.92
CA ALA A 103 -5.31 1.94 11.82
C ALA A 103 -5.99 2.98 12.72
N SER A 104 -7.31 2.87 12.92
CA SER A 104 -8.08 3.81 13.76
C SER A 104 -7.67 3.80 15.23
N ASP A 105 -7.12 2.68 15.70
CA ASP A 105 -6.60 2.46 17.06
C ASP A 105 -5.11 2.12 17.07
N GLY A 106 -4.38 2.58 16.06
CA GLY A 106 -2.97 2.28 15.91
C GLY A 106 -2.11 2.93 16.98
N GLU A 107 -1.18 2.15 17.54
CA GLU A 107 -0.15 2.59 18.46
C GLU A 107 1.25 2.45 17.84
N ASN A 108 2.22 3.14 18.41
CA ASN A 108 3.59 3.08 17.91
C ASN A 108 4.12 1.64 17.88
N ASN A 109 4.80 1.29 16.81
CA ASN A 109 5.40 -0.02 16.54
C ASN A 109 4.44 -1.16 16.20
N ASN A 110 3.13 -0.96 16.08
CA ASN A 110 2.17 -2.03 15.76
C ASN A 110 2.36 -2.64 14.37
N LYS A 111 3.19 -2.02 13.53
CA LYS A 111 3.54 -2.51 12.18
C LYS A 111 2.34 -2.66 11.25
N PHE A 112 1.39 -1.73 11.34
CA PHE A 112 0.30 -1.63 10.36
C PHE A 112 0.87 -1.51 8.94
N GLY A 113 0.36 -2.33 8.03
CA GLY A 113 0.89 -2.40 6.67
C GLY A 113 2.00 -3.44 6.46
N ILE A 114 2.30 -4.29 7.45
CA ILE A 114 3.31 -5.36 7.27
C ILE A 114 2.94 -6.33 6.15
N SER A 115 1.65 -6.48 5.90
CA SER A 115 1.09 -7.25 4.79
C SER A 115 -0.14 -6.56 4.22
N LEU A 116 -0.38 -6.76 2.92
CA LEU A 116 -1.49 -6.16 2.18
C LEU A 116 -2.12 -7.18 1.25
N SER A 117 -3.42 -7.09 1.09
CA SER A 117 -4.16 -7.74 0.01
C SER A 117 -5.30 -6.83 -0.45
N ILE A 118 -5.60 -6.83 -1.75
CA ILE A 118 -6.72 -6.08 -2.32
C ILE A 118 -7.52 -6.97 -3.28
N SER A 119 -8.82 -6.86 -3.22
CA SER A 119 -9.75 -7.51 -4.15
C SER A 119 -10.93 -6.58 -4.41
N SER A 120 -11.05 -6.10 -5.66
CA SER A 120 -12.11 -5.16 -6.05
C SER A 120 -12.20 -3.96 -5.10
N THR A 121 -13.21 -3.94 -4.24
CA THR A 121 -13.55 -2.84 -3.33
C THR A 121 -13.15 -3.11 -1.87
N ILE A 122 -12.39 -4.18 -1.61
CA ILE A 122 -11.95 -4.57 -0.27
C ILE A 122 -10.43 -4.61 -0.23
N ALA A 123 -9.85 -3.97 0.79
CA ALA A 123 -8.45 -4.13 1.13
C ALA A 123 -8.31 -4.68 2.56
N VAL A 124 -7.35 -5.58 2.75
CA VAL A 124 -7.02 -6.13 4.07
C VAL A 124 -5.58 -5.77 4.40
N VAL A 125 -5.38 -5.18 5.57
CA VAL A 125 -4.08 -4.71 6.04
C VAL A 125 -3.72 -5.41 7.34
N GLY A 126 -2.58 -6.08 7.38
CA GLY A 126 -2.06 -6.73 8.57
C GLY A 126 -1.27 -5.77 9.46
N SER A 127 -1.39 -5.96 10.79
CA SER A 127 -0.64 -5.27 11.84
C SER A 127 -0.14 -6.32 12.83
N SER A 128 1.09 -6.79 12.64
CA SER A 128 1.59 -8.00 13.31
C SER A 128 1.90 -7.82 14.79
N LEU A 129 2.13 -6.59 15.24
CA LEU A 129 2.49 -6.27 16.62
C LEU A 129 1.38 -5.46 17.32
N GLN A 130 0.14 -5.58 16.86
CA GLN A 130 -1.00 -4.91 17.48
C GLN A 130 -1.33 -5.56 18.83
N ASP A 131 -1.40 -4.77 19.88
CA ASP A 131 -1.84 -5.21 21.21
C ASP A 131 -3.36 -5.39 21.25
N ILE A 132 -3.82 -6.46 21.83
CA ILE A 132 -5.24 -6.77 21.96
C ILE A 132 -5.60 -7.06 23.41
N SER A 133 -6.45 -6.22 24.01
CA SER A 133 -7.01 -6.44 25.36
C SER A 133 -5.96 -6.69 26.44
N GLY A 134 -4.78 -6.07 26.32
CA GLY A 134 -3.66 -6.24 27.25
C GLY A 134 -2.69 -7.38 26.90
N ASN A 135 -2.96 -8.16 25.83
CA ASN A 135 -2.01 -9.11 25.28
C ASN A 135 -1.11 -8.41 24.26
N VAL A 136 0.18 -8.42 24.55
CA VAL A 136 1.20 -7.73 23.75
C VAL A 136 1.47 -8.51 22.46
N ASP A 137 1.65 -7.79 21.34
CA ASP A 137 2.04 -8.35 20.03
C ASP A 137 1.11 -9.46 19.53
N SER A 138 -0.18 -9.38 19.84
CA SER A 138 -1.17 -10.40 19.46
C SER A 138 -1.53 -10.37 17.98
N GLY A 139 -1.33 -9.23 17.35
CA GLY A 139 -1.61 -9.02 15.92
C GLY A 139 -3.08 -8.79 15.61
N ALA A 140 -3.32 -8.06 14.52
CA ALA A 140 -4.65 -7.79 13.99
C ALA A 140 -4.62 -7.67 12.46
N ALA A 141 -5.80 -7.73 11.84
CA ALA A 141 -6.01 -7.33 10.46
C ALA A 141 -7.15 -6.30 10.39
N TYR A 142 -7.00 -5.32 9.52
CA TYR A 142 -7.97 -4.25 9.33
C TYR A 142 -8.57 -4.35 7.94
N ILE A 143 -9.88 -4.22 7.84
CA ILE A 143 -10.63 -4.26 6.59
C ILE A 143 -11.01 -2.84 6.21
N PHE A 144 -10.68 -2.48 4.98
CA PHE A 144 -11.04 -1.21 4.35
C PHE A 144 -11.94 -1.46 3.16
N TYR A 145 -12.95 -0.60 3.00
CA TYR A 145 -13.81 -0.58 1.82
C TYR A 145 -13.61 0.69 1.02
N ASP A 146 -13.68 0.53 -0.31
CA ASP A 146 -13.72 1.66 -1.25
C ASP A 146 -15.09 2.36 -1.16
N THR A 147 -15.08 3.63 -0.84
CA THR A 147 -16.28 4.47 -0.78
C THR A 147 -16.76 4.93 -2.16
N GLY A 148 -15.99 4.66 -3.22
CA GLY A 148 -16.27 5.06 -4.60
C GLY A 148 -15.82 6.48 -4.96
N GLU A 149 -15.26 7.24 -4.02
CA GLU A 149 -14.78 8.62 -4.23
C GLU A 149 -13.24 8.73 -4.15
N GLY A 150 -12.53 7.61 -4.27
CA GLY A 150 -11.07 7.54 -4.13
C GLY A 150 -10.61 7.54 -2.67
N TYR A 151 -11.51 7.28 -1.75
CA TYR A 151 -11.25 7.09 -0.33
C TYR A 151 -11.51 5.64 0.07
N TRP A 152 -10.73 5.18 1.04
CA TRP A 152 -10.87 3.87 1.63
C TRP A 152 -11.09 4.04 3.12
N GLU A 153 -12.18 3.50 3.63
CA GLU A 153 -12.58 3.61 5.03
C GLU A 153 -12.40 2.28 5.76
N GLU A 154 -11.82 2.35 6.95
CA GLU A 154 -11.76 1.22 7.87
C GLU A 154 -13.18 0.88 8.35
N THR A 155 -13.57 -0.38 8.16
CA THR A 155 -14.90 -0.85 8.55
C THR A 155 -14.85 -1.90 9.63
N GLU A 156 -13.75 -2.64 9.75
CA GLU A 156 -13.64 -3.73 10.72
C GLU A 156 -12.19 -4.00 11.11
N LYS A 157 -11.97 -4.33 12.38
CA LYS A 157 -10.74 -4.91 12.91
C LYS A 157 -10.97 -6.37 13.25
N ILE A 158 -10.21 -7.25 12.64
CA ILE A 158 -10.21 -8.69 12.90
C ILE A 158 -9.09 -9.05 13.87
N LYS A 159 -9.41 -9.83 14.89
CA LYS A 159 -8.47 -10.36 15.86
C LYS A 159 -8.78 -11.83 16.15
N ALA A 160 -7.81 -12.57 16.64
CA ALA A 160 -8.05 -13.92 17.11
C ALA A 160 -9.02 -13.93 18.30
N ALA A 161 -9.87 -14.96 18.37
CA ALA A 161 -10.91 -15.05 19.40
C ALA A 161 -10.37 -15.61 20.74
N ASP A 162 -9.17 -16.19 20.73
CA ASP A 162 -8.52 -16.91 21.83
C ASP A 162 -7.40 -16.10 22.52
N ILE A 163 -7.40 -14.79 22.32
CA ILE A 163 -6.46 -13.83 22.95
C ILE A 163 -7.16 -13.01 24.03
#